data_c88a17a709e1fa9947eac3e2e2b0cdc1
#
_entry.id   c88a17a709e1fa9947eac3e2e2b0cdc1
#
_cell.length_a   1.000
_cell.length_b   1.000
_cell.length_c   1.000
_cell.angle_alpha   90.00
_cell.angle_beta   90.00
_cell.angle_gamma   90.00
#
_symmetry.space_group_name_H-M   'P 1'
#
loop_
_entity.id
_entity.type
_entity.pdbx_description
1 polymer ?
#
loop_
_entity_poly.entity_id
_entity_poly.type
_entity_poly.pdbx_seq_one_letter_code
_entity_poly.pdbx_strand_id
1 'polypeptide(L)'
;MSARSQFVQAGTKFGMLVVAIFVVTVLLAAMPGHHAPGTQTQEAQQQPPASQAQQPPQQAMDPNMPGMDIDDAKANEAHAVHDMTGMQHQHNAHMHMTSARPETPEDAARAKEIVDQLRAGIAKYKDYRVALTDGYKIFLPNLKQPEYHFTNYMNGFLEAFTFDPARPTSLLYKKTSTGYQLVGAMYTMPKRATEEQLNERVPLSVANWHLHTNLCMPSANQRRNADWTKFGLRGSITTQEACAAAGGRFHPVIFGWMVHVYPYEDSSEKIFAMHHHD
;
A
#
# COMPACT_ATOMS: atom_id res chain seq x y z
N MET A 1 -18.73 -21.00 72.70
CA MET A 1 -17.31 -21.35 72.49
C MET A 1 -16.79 -20.50 71.35
N SER A 2 -15.88 -19.59 71.67
CA SER A 2 -15.35 -18.52 70.85
C SER A 2 -14.20 -19.01 69.98
N ALA A 3 -14.16 -18.67 68.70
CA ALA A 3 -12.95 -18.78 67.89
C ALA A 3 -12.74 -17.45 67.13
N ARG A 4 -11.65 -16.79 67.47
CA ARG A 4 -11.20 -15.48 67.00
C ARG A 4 -10.68 -15.55 65.57
N SER A 5 -11.09 -14.56 64.78
CA SER A 5 -10.55 -14.20 63.50
C SER A 5 -9.17 -13.53 63.66
N GLN A 6 -8.16 -13.97 62.88
CA GLN A 6 -6.88 -13.24 62.72
C GLN A 6 -6.82 -12.61 61.36
N PHE A 7 -6.77 -11.29 61.34
CA PHE A 7 -6.44 -10.47 60.18
C PHE A 7 -4.94 -10.52 59.92
N VAL A 8 -4.56 -10.91 58.69
CA VAL A 8 -3.19 -10.71 58.19
C VAL A 8 -3.25 -9.56 57.16
N GLN A 9 -2.63 -8.44 57.51
CA GLN A 9 -2.34 -7.34 56.60
C GLN A 9 -1.15 -7.71 55.72
N ALA A 10 -1.33 -7.75 54.39
CA ALA A 10 -0.25 -7.80 53.43
C ALA A 10 -0.05 -6.40 52.82
N GLY A 11 1.12 -5.84 53.07
CA GLY A 11 1.49 -4.48 52.68
C GLY A 11 1.73 -4.35 51.16
N THR A 12 1.15 -3.32 50.61
CA THR A 12 1.31 -2.88 49.23
C THR A 12 2.63 -2.11 49.07
N LYS A 13 3.60 -2.67 48.34
CA LYS A 13 4.78 -1.91 47.91
C LYS A 13 4.49 -1.29 46.54
N PHE A 14 4.32 0.02 46.55
CA PHE A 14 4.32 0.85 45.35
C PHE A 14 5.75 0.94 44.80
N GLY A 15 5.99 0.32 43.66
CA GLY A 15 7.20 0.51 42.88
C GLY A 15 7.01 1.69 41.94
N MET A 16 7.67 2.82 42.25
CA MET A 16 7.70 4.02 41.44
C MET A 16 8.68 3.81 40.29
N LEU A 17 8.18 3.62 39.06
CA LEU A 17 9.00 3.54 37.86
C LEU A 17 9.29 4.96 37.37
N VAL A 18 10.54 5.42 37.55
CA VAL A 18 11.03 6.71 37.04
C VAL A 18 11.35 6.54 35.56
N VAL A 19 10.56 7.19 34.70
CA VAL A 19 10.86 7.31 33.27
C VAL A 19 11.83 8.47 33.09
N ALA A 20 13.09 8.17 32.78
CA ALA A 20 14.11 9.15 32.43
C ALA A 20 13.90 9.60 30.96
N ILE A 21 13.47 10.86 30.81
CA ILE A 21 13.42 11.53 29.49
C ILE A 21 14.82 12.05 29.18
N PHE A 22 15.51 11.47 28.20
CA PHE A 22 16.73 12.03 27.64
C PHE A 22 16.38 13.13 26.64
N VAL A 23 16.57 14.37 27.04
CA VAL A 23 16.58 15.53 26.14
C VAL A 23 17.98 15.65 25.58
N VAL A 24 18.15 15.35 24.29
CA VAL A 24 19.40 15.61 23.55
C VAL A 24 19.37 17.04 23.03
N THR A 25 20.11 17.91 23.72
CA THR A 25 20.37 19.29 23.29
C THR A 25 21.52 19.27 22.27
N VAL A 26 21.26 19.59 21.02
CA VAL A 26 22.29 19.81 20.00
C VAL A 26 22.76 21.26 20.11
N LEU A 27 23.99 21.46 20.60
CA LEU A 27 24.69 22.73 20.55
C LEU A 27 25.21 22.97 19.12
N LEU A 28 24.71 24.02 18.47
CA LEU A 28 25.35 24.62 17.31
C LEU A 28 26.55 25.49 17.80
N ALA A 29 27.78 25.07 17.50
CA ALA A 29 28.94 25.91 17.62
C ALA A 29 29.12 26.72 16.33
N ALA A 30 28.96 28.04 16.42
CA ALA A 30 29.33 28.99 15.39
C ALA A 30 30.83 29.26 15.50
N MET A 31 31.57 29.17 14.39
CA MET A 31 32.93 29.75 14.26
C MET A 31 32.92 30.82 13.17
N PRO A 32 33.51 31.98 13.43
CA PRO A 32 33.70 33.02 12.42
C PRO A 32 35.14 32.97 11.85
N GLY A 33 35.29 33.41 10.62
CA GLY A 33 36.65 33.84 10.22
C GLY A 33 37.02 33.73 8.74
N HIS A 34 36.82 34.81 8.06
CA HIS A 34 37.77 35.57 7.24
C HIS A 34 38.49 34.96 6.02
N HIS A 35 38.27 35.55 4.94
CA HIS A 35 39.04 36.22 3.89
C HIS A 35 38.70 35.81 2.47
N ALA A 36 38.28 36.83 1.69
CA ALA A 36 38.30 36.89 0.22
C ALA A 36 39.68 37.45 -0.22
N PRO A 37 39.97 37.65 -1.55
CA PRO A 37 39.42 37.08 -2.77
C PRO A 37 40.54 36.52 -3.69
N GLY A 38 40.18 35.56 -4.52
CA GLY A 38 41.08 35.13 -5.61
C GLY A 38 40.23 34.91 -6.87
N THR A 39 40.36 35.86 -7.80
CA THR A 39 39.81 35.81 -9.15
C THR A 39 40.50 34.66 -9.91
N GLN A 40 39.77 33.61 -10.26
CA GLN A 40 40.19 32.66 -11.29
C GLN A 40 39.10 32.58 -12.36
N THR A 41 39.48 33.04 -13.52
CA THR A 41 38.80 32.93 -14.79
C THR A 41 38.65 31.44 -15.17
N GLN A 42 37.44 30.89 -15.13
CA GLN A 42 37.15 29.57 -15.66
C GLN A 42 36.74 29.70 -17.12
N GLU A 43 37.55 29.16 -18.01
CA GLU A 43 37.24 28.91 -19.40
C GLU A 43 35.98 28.03 -19.51
N ALA A 44 35.05 28.49 -20.30
CA ALA A 44 33.87 27.76 -20.68
C ALA A 44 34.24 26.60 -21.63
N GLN A 45 34.26 25.36 -21.12
CA GLN A 45 34.31 24.18 -21.96
C GLN A 45 32.91 23.96 -22.54
N GLN A 46 32.77 24.18 -23.84
CA GLN A 46 31.61 23.82 -24.65
C GLN A 46 31.46 22.29 -24.69
N GLN A 47 30.37 21.77 -24.12
CA GLN A 47 29.94 20.41 -24.34
C GLN A 47 29.38 20.26 -25.78
N PRO A 48 29.72 19.20 -26.51
CA PRO A 48 29.14 18.92 -27.81
C PRO A 48 27.66 18.56 -27.69
N PRO A 49 26.81 18.86 -28.68
CA PRO A 49 25.38 18.58 -28.63
C PRO A 49 25.08 17.09 -28.57
N ALA A 50 24.18 16.71 -27.65
CA ALA A 50 23.68 15.35 -27.52
C ALA A 50 23.03 14.90 -28.84
N SER A 51 23.56 13.81 -29.37
CA SER A 51 23.05 13.11 -30.57
C SER A 51 21.61 12.66 -30.29
N GLN A 52 20.66 13.18 -31.04
CA GLN A 52 19.28 12.70 -31.03
C GLN A 52 19.27 11.28 -31.59
N ALA A 53 18.98 10.30 -30.71
CA ALA A 53 18.70 8.94 -31.12
C ALA A 53 17.40 8.94 -31.93
N GLN A 54 17.55 8.71 -33.24
CA GLN A 54 16.44 8.50 -34.18
C GLN A 54 15.69 7.23 -33.75
N GLN A 55 14.41 7.35 -33.44
CA GLN A 55 13.49 6.23 -33.30
C GLN A 55 13.39 5.51 -34.63
N PRO A 56 13.43 4.16 -34.67
CA PRO A 56 13.21 3.42 -35.89
C PRO A 56 11.76 3.67 -36.38
N PRO A 57 11.55 3.72 -37.71
CA PRO A 57 10.23 3.99 -38.26
C PRO A 57 9.27 2.85 -37.90
N GLN A 58 8.13 3.20 -37.34
CA GLN A 58 6.99 2.29 -37.15
C GLN A 58 6.54 1.86 -38.57
N GLN A 59 6.81 0.60 -38.93
CA GLN A 59 6.25 0.00 -40.13
C GLN A 59 4.74 -0.13 -39.93
N ALA A 60 3.97 0.61 -40.71
CA ALA A 60 2.55 0.40 -40.86
C ALA A 60 2.31 -1.02 -41.37
N MET A 61 1.55 -1.84 -40.62
CA MET A 61 1.16 -3.18 -41.08
C MET A 61 0.26 -3.04 -42.33
N ASP A 62 0.64 -3.75 -43.38
CA ASP A 62 -0.14 -3.87 -44.61
C ASP A 62 -1.39 -4.74 -44.33
N PRO A 63 -2.62 -4.23 -44.55
CA PRO A 63 -3.84 -5.01 -44.30
C PRO A 63 -4.10 -6.13 -45.30
N ASN A 64 -3.20 -6.37 -46.24
CA ASN A 64 -3.37 -7.37 -47.32
C ASN A 64 -2.35 -8.53 -47.27
N MET A 65 -1.86 -8.91 -46.06
CA MET A 65 -1.06 -10.12 -45.97
C MET A 65 -1.93 -11.38 -46.19
N PRO A 66 -1.66 -12.20 -47.21
CA PRO A 66 -2.40 -13.46 -47.41
C PRO A 66 -1.93 -14.50 -46.39
N GLY A 67 -2.86 -14.98 -45.54
CA GLY A 67 -2.63 -16.07 -44.61
C GLY A 67 -3.19 -15.90 -43.18
N MET A 68 -4.02 -14.90 -42.93
CA MET A 68 -4.67 -14.75 -41.65
C MET A 68 -6.14 -15.17 -41.76
N ASP A 69 -6.44 -16.40 -41.30
CA ASP A 69 -7.81 -16.87 -41.17
C ASP A 69 -8.55 -16.08 -40.09
N ILE A 70 -9.79 -15.69 -40.42
CA ILE A 70 -10.62 -14.83 -39.52
C ILE A 70 -10.92 -15.48 -38.16
N ASP A 71 -10.83 -16.82 -38.09
CA ASP A 71 -11.03 -17.56 -36.84
C ASP A 71 -9.82 -17.51 -35.90
N ASP A 72 -8.58 -17.42 -36.44
CA ASP A 72 -7.37 -17.20 -35.68
C ASP A 72 -7.29 -15.74 -35.12
N ALA A 73 -7.84 -14.77 -35.85
CA ALA A 73 -7.90 -13.39 -35.39
C ALA A 73 -8.81 -13.24 -34.16
N LYS A 74 -9.95 -13.96 -34.10
CA LYS A 74 -10.85 -13.97 -32.93
C LYS A 74 -10.27 -14.70 -31.71
N ALA A 75 -9.54 -15.81 -31.97
CA ALA A 75 -8.84 -16.51 -30.88
C ALA A 75 -7.68 -15.67 -30.34
N ASN A 76 -6.93 -14.99 -31.19
CA ASN A 76 -5.87 -14.06 -30.79
C ASN A 76 -6.44 -12.81 -30.10
N GLU A 77 -7.60 -12.32 -30.50
CA GLU A 77 -8.29 -11.21 -29.84
C GLU A 77 -8.76 -11.61 -28.43
N ALA A 78 -9.28 -12.84 -28.25
CA ALA A 78 -9.64 -13.37 -26.94
C ALA A 78 -8.42 -13.58 -26.02
N HIS A 79 -7.27 -14.08 -26.56
CA HIS A 79 -6.02 -14.17 -25.83
C HIS A 79 -5.41 -12.80 -25.55
N ALA A 80 -5.46 -11.87 -26.49
CA ALA A 80 -4.99 -10.50 -26.29
C ALA A 80 -5.84 -9.75 -25.26
N VAL A 81 -7.16 -10.00 -25.22
CA VAL A 81 -8.06 -9.44 -24.20
C VAL A 81 -7.76 -10.04 -22.81
N HIS A 82 -7.40 -11.33 -22.74
CA HIS A 82 -7.00 -11.95 -21.47
C HIS A 82 -5.65 -11.42 -20.98
N ASP A 83 -4.66 -11.29 -21.89
CA ASP A 83 -3.36 -10.68 -21.58
C ASP A 83 -3.49 -9.18 -21.26
N MET A 84 -4.39 -8.47 -21.97
CA MET A 84 -4.67 -7.05 -21.69
C MET A 84 -5.37 -6.84 -20.35
N THR A 85 -6.17 -7.80 -19.88
CA THR A 85 -6.79 -7.73 -18.54
C THR A 85 -5.72 -7.86 -17.46
N GLY A 86 -4.70 -8.71 -17.65
CA GLY A 86 -3.53 -8.79 -16.80
C GLY A 86 -2.64 -7.53 -16.85
N MET A 87 -2.44 -6.95 -18.05
CA MET A 87 -1.69 -5.71 -18.24
C MET A 87 -2.42 -4.46 -17.73
N GLN A 88 -3.75 -4.42 -17.77
CA GLN A 88 -4.52 -3.29 -17.22
C GLN A 88 -4.30 -3.10 -15.72
N HIS A 89 -3.98 -4.15 -14.98
CA HIS A 89 -3.64 -4.03 -13.55
C HIS A 89 -2.25 -3.43 -13.33
N GLN A 90 -1.30 -3.56 -14.27
CA GLN A 90 0.04 -2.98 -14.17
C GLN A 90 0.11 -1.51 -14.60
N HIS A 91 -0.84 -1.04 -15.39
CA HIS A 91 -0.84 0.31 -15.98
C HIS A 91 -1.97 1.22 -15.48
N ASN A 92 -2.57 0.93 -14.34
CA ASN A 92 -3.48 1.90 -13.73
C ASN A 92 -2.64 3.12 -13.29
N ALA A 93 -2.92 4.28 -13.90
CA ALA A 93 -2.18 5.51 -13.62
C ALA A 93 -2.20 5.96 -12.15
N HIS A 94 -3.13 5.40 -11.36
CA HIS A 94 -3.25 5.62 -9.92
C HIS A 94 -2.66 4.52 -9.06
N MET A 95 -1.95 3.56 -9.66
CA MET A 95 -1.40 2.43 -8.94
C MET A 95 -0.03 2.03 -9.49
N HIS A 96 0.92 1.83 -8.60
CA HIS A 96 2.22 1.25 -8.90
C HIS A 96 2.33 -0.07 -8.15
N MET A 97 2.69 -1.13 -8.87
CA MET A 97 2.78 -2.49 -8.34
C MET A 97 4.21 -3.00 -8.41
N THR A 98 4.56 -3.91 -7.50
CA THR A 98 5.80 -4.67 -7.60
C THR A 98 5.75 -5.64 -8.78
N SER A 99 6.92 -5.99 -9.30
CA SER A 99 7.04 -7.04 -10.31
C SER A 99 6.82 -8.41 -9.68
N ALA A 100 6.10 -9.29 -10.40
CA ALA A 100 5.98 -10.69 -9.99
C ALA A 100 7.33 -11.40 -10.12
N ARG A 101 7.59 -12.36 -9.24
CA ARG A 101 8.80 -13.20 -9.24
C ARG A 101 8.40 -14.68 -9.42
N PRO A 102 9.28 -15.54 -9.95
CA PRO A 102 9.05 -16.98 -9.93
C PRO A 102 8.88 -17.48 -8.49
N GLU A 103 7.88 -18.31 -8.26
CA GLU A 103 7.63 -18.91 -6.95
C GLU A 103 8.66 -20.01 -6.66
N THR A 104 9.16 -20.03 -5.42
CA THR A 104 10.03 -21.07 -4.89
C THR A 104 9.28 -21.90 -3.84
N PRO A 105 9.72 -23.15 -3.54
CA PRO A 105 9.12 -23.94 -2.46
C PRO A 105 9.17 -23.24 -1.10
N GLU A 106 10.21 -22.46 -0.84
CA GLU A 106 10.40 -21.66 0.37
C GLU A 106 9.37 -20.52 0.44
N ASP A 107 9.10 -19.87 -0.68
CA ASP A 107 8.07 -18.82 -0.77
C ASP A 107 6.68 -19.40 -0.52
N ALA A 108 6.37 -20.54 -1.13
CA ALA A 108 5.10 -21.25 -0.91
C ALA A 108 4.91 -21.63 0.57
N ALA A 109 5.95 -22.17 1.21
CA ALA A 109 5.91 -22.53 2.62
C ALA A 109 5.68 -21.30 3.51
N ARG A 110 6.40 -20.21 3.24
CA ARG A 110 6.28 -18.95 3.97
C ARG A 110 4.91 -18.28 3.77
N ALA A 111 4.40 -18.29 2.53
CA ALA A 111 3.07 -17.81 2.22
C ALA A 111 1.99 -18.57 3.00
N LYS A 112 2.11 -19.89 3.06
CA LYS A 112 1.20 -20.75 3.85
C LYS A 112 1.26 -20.40 5.34
N GLU A 113 2.45 -20.22 5.91
CA GLU A 113 2.63 -19.85 7.32
C GLU A 113 1.98 -18.50 7.62
N ILE A 114 2.17 -17.50 6.75
CA ILE A 114 1.54 -16.16 6.87
C ILE A 114 0.01 -16.32 6.91
N VAL A 115 -0.56 -17.10 6.00
CA VAL A 115 -2.01 -17.33 5.91
C VAL A 115 -2.54 -18.01 7.16
N ASP A 116 -1.83 -19.02 7.68
CA ASP A 116 -2.25 -19.75 8.88
C ASP A 116 -2.19 -18.88 10.14
N GLN A 117 -1.11 -18.10 10.32
CA GLN A 117 -0.98 -17.13 11.41
C GLN A 117 -2.04 -16.01 11.32
N LEU A 118 -2.26 -15.47 10.12
CA LEU A 118 -3.30 -14.48 9.88
C LEU A 118 -4.68 -15.02 10.25
N ARG A 119 -5.04 -16.20 9.74
CA ARG A 119 -6.34 -16.85 9.99
C ARG A 119 -6.59 -17.04 11.48
N ALA A 120 -5.58 -17.47 12.21
CA ALA A 120 -5.66 -17.64 13.67
C ALA A 120 -5.81 -16.28 14.38
N GLY A 121 -4.98 -15.29 14.02
CA GLY A 121 -4.95 -13.97 14.65
C GLY A 121 -6.22 -13.15 14.47
N ILE A 122 -6.86 -13.25 13.29
CA ILE A 122 -8.06 -12.47 12.98
C ILE A 122 -9.38 -13.21 13.24
N ALA A 123 -9.35 -14.47 13.66
CA ALA A 123 -10.56 -15.30 13.84
C ALA A 123 -11.63 -14.65 14.75
N LYS A 124 -11.20 -13.96 15.82
CA LYS A 124 -12.08 -13.24 16.75
C LYS A 124 -12.80 -12.04 16.11
N TYR A 125 -12.26 -11.50 15.03
CA TYR A 125 -12.81 -10.34 14.33
C TYR A 125 -13.89 -10.69 13.29
N LYS A 126 -14.33 -11.97 13.23
CA LYS A 126 -15.58 -12.33 12.56
C LYS A 126 -16.77 -11.58 13.17
N ASP A 127 -16.72 -11.25 14.46
CA ASP A 127 -17.52 -10.18 15.02
C ASP A 127 -16.75 -8.85 14.89
N TYR A 128 -17.18 -8.01 13.94
CA TYR A 128 -16.54 -6.73 13.68
C TYR A 128 -16.55 -5.77 14.90
N ARG A 129 -17.45 -5.97 15.87
CA ARG A 129 -17.51 -5.15 17.08
C ARG A 129 -16.30 -5.38 17.96
N VAL A 130 -15.76 -6.61 17.96
CA VAL A 130 -14.50 -6.93 18.64
C VAL A 130 -13.35 -6.14 18.01
N ALA A 131 -13.31 -6.02 16.67
CA ALA A 131 -12.30 -5.20 16.00
C ALA A 131 -12.37 -3.74 16.43
N LEU A 132 -13.58 -3.16 16.51
CA LEU A 132 -13.76 -1.78 16.97
C LEU A 132 -13.30 -1.59 18.42
N THR A 133 -13.56 -2.58 19.29
CA THR A 133 -13.12 -2.57 20.70
C THR A 133 -11.59 -2.65 20.81
N ASP A 134 -10.96 -3.44 19.93
CA ASP A 134 -9.49 -3.63 19.88
C ASP A 134 -8.76 -2.47 19.16
N GLY A 135 -9.45 -1.37 18.87
CA GLY A 135 -8.85 -0.14 18.36
C GLY A 135 -8.80 0.00 16.85
N TYR A 136 -9.40 -0.94 16.10
CA TYR A 136 -9.61 -0.73 14.68
C TYR A 136 -10.69 0.32 14.43
N LYS A 137 -10.50 1.15 13.42
CA LYS A 137 -11.44 2.21 13.02
C LYS A 137 -11.78 2.08 11.54
N ILE A 138 -13.05 2.26 11.22
CA ILE A 138 -13.50 2.22 9.82
C ILE A 138 -12.88 3.39 9.07
N PHE A 139 -12.09 3.10 8.04
CA PHE A 139 -11.52 4.11 7.16
C PHE A 139 -12.60 4.63 6.20
N LEU A 140 -12.78 5.95 6.16
CA LEU A 140 -13.81 6.64 5.35
C LEU A 140 -15.23 6.06 5.52
N PRO A 141 -15.79 6.01 6.74
CA PRO A 141 -17.03 5.29 7.05
C PRO A 141 -18.27 5.80 6.29
N ASN A 142 -18.26 7.07 5.88
CA ASN A 142 -19.36 7.73 5.17
C ASN A 142 -19.29 7.56 3.64
N LEU A 143 -18.21 6.93 3.13
CA LEU A 143 -18.04 6.64 1.71
C LEU A 143 -18.44 5.20 1.44
N LYS A 144 -19.31 4.99 0.43
CA LYS A 144 -19.63 3.63 -0.02
C LYS A 144 -18.38 3.00 -0.67
N GLN A 145 -17.95 1.89 -0.12
CA GLN A 145 -16.77 1.16 -0.58
C GLN A 145 -17.19 -0.28 -0.92
N PRO A 146 -16.58 -0.89 -1.95
CA PRO A 146 -16.81 -2.31 -2.22
C PRO A 146 -16.31 -3.17 -1.06
N GLU A 147 -15.20 -2.75 -0.46
CA GLU A 147 -14.57 -3.37 0.69
C GLU A 147 -14.14 -2.31 1.69
N TYR A 148 -14.52 -2.49 2.95
CA TYR A 148 -14.25 -1.55 4.03
C TYR A 148 -12.99 -1.95 4.79
N HIS A 149 -12.05 -1.02 4.92
CA HIS A 149 -10.84 -1.19 5.72
C HIS A 149 -11.13 -0.75 7.16
N PHE A 150 -11.02 -1.67 8.09
CA PHE A 150 -10.99 -1.35 9.52
C PHE A 150 -9.52 -1.27 9.92
N THR A 151 -9.00 -0.08 10.12
CA THR A 151 -7.57 0.20 10.27
C THR A 151 -7.20 0.42 11.73
N ASN A 152 -6.17 -0.29 12.18
CA ASN A 152 -5.49 -0.05 13.44
C ASN A 152 -4.17 0.68 13.18
N TYR A 153 -4.14 1.98 13.47
CA TYR A 153 -2.98 2.83 13.17
C TYR A 153 -1.75 2.46 14.00
N MET A 154 -1.93 1.87 15.20
CA MET A 154 -0.80 1.39 15.99
C MET A 154 -0.17 0.15 15.34
N ASN A 155 -0.98 -0.80 14.86
CA ASN A 155 -0.45 -1.93 14.10
C ASN A 155 0.30 -1.45 12.86
N GLY A 156 -0.26 -0.51 12.08
CA GLY A 156 0.41 0.06 10.92
C GLY A 156 1.74 0.76 11.26
N PHE A 157 1.83 1.42 12.41
CA PHE A 157 3.09 1.97 12.89
C PHE A 157 4.11 0.88 13.24
N LEU A 158 3.68 -0.17 13.94
CA LEU A 158 4.56 -1.29 14.33
C LEU A 158 5.01 -2.11 13.13
N GLU A 159 4.15 -2.29 12.12
CA GLU A 159 4.50 -2.98 10.88
C GLU A 159 5.66 -2.31 10.13
N ALA A 160 5.90 -1.02 10.29
CA ALA A 160 7.07 -0.37 9.70
C ALA A 160 8.40 -0.97 10.21
N PHE A 161 8.39 -1.63 11.36
CA PHE A 161 9.57 -2.18 12.02
C PHE A 161 9.56 -3.70 12.10
N THR A 162 8.42 -4.30 12.42
CA THR A 162 8.30 -5.74 12.67
C THR A 162 7.04 -6.28 12.00
N PHE A 163 7.21 -7.39 11.26
CA PHE A 163 6.09 -8.07 10.62
C PHE A 163 5.51 -9.13 11.57
N ASP A 164 4.22 -9.01 11.84
CA ASP A 164 3.43 -9.98 12.60
C ASP A 164 2.15 -10.29 11.81
N PRO A 165 2.08 -11.44 11.12
CA PRO A 165 0.91 -11.82 10.33
C PRO A 165 -0.39 -11.85 11.13
N ALA A 166 -0.33 -12.12 12.44
CA ALA A 166 -1.52 -12.16 13.30
C ALA A 166 -2.09 -10.77 13.64
N ARG A 167 -1.36 -9.68 13.33
CA ARG A 167 -1.70 -8.31 13.72
C ARG A 167 -1.66 -7.33 12.54
N PRO A 168 -2.50 -7.53 11.51
CA PRO A 168 -2.49 -6.71 10.31
C PRO A 168 -2.83 -5.25 10.60
N THR A 169 -2.34 -4.34 9.74
CA THR A 169 -2.70 -2.92 9.76
C THR A 169 -4.20 -2.74 9.60
N SER A 170 -4.82 -3.47 8.67
CA SER A 170 -6.27 -3.38 8.47
C SER A 170 -6.92 -4.75 8.34
N LEU A 171 -8.14 -4.84 8.82
CA LEU A 171 -9.07 -5.92 8.55
C LEU A 171 -9.99 -5.49 7.39
N LEU A 172 -10.26 -6.42 6.49
CA LEU A 172 -11.06 -6.18 5.29
C LEU A 172 -12.45 -6.78 5.48
N TYR A 173 -13.47 -5.95 5.25
CA TYR A 173 -14.86 -6.34 5.46
C TYR A 173 -15.73 -6.00 4.27
N LYS A 174 -16.64 -6.91 3.92
CA LYS A 174 -17.81 -6.63 3.07
C LYS A 174 -18.96 -6.14 3.93
N LYS A 175 -19.65 -5.09 3.48
CA LYS A 175 -20.86 -4.61 4.15
C LYS A 175 -22.04 -5.52 3.82
N THR A 176 -22.74 -5.97 4.85
CA THR A 176 -23.96 -6.79 4.73
C THR A 176 -25.19 -6.03 5.19
N SER A 177 -26.37 -6.61 5.07
CA SER A 177 -27.61 -6.05 5.61
C SER A 177 -27.62 -5.95 7.14
N THR A 178 -26.83 -6.80 7.84
CA THR A 178 -26.80 -6.89 9.30
C THR A 178 -25.51 -6.37 9.92
N GLY A 179 -24.56 -5.87 9.11
CA GLY A 179 -23.29 -5.35 9.61
C GLY A 179 -22.14 -5.52 8.64
N TYR A 180 -21.08 -6.21 9.06
CA TYR A 180 -19.86 -6.42 8.29
C TYR A 180 -19.38 -7.86 8.40
N GLN A 181 -18.99 -8.45 7.28
CA GLN A 181 -18.41 -9.78 7.17
C GLN A 181 -16.91 -9.66 6.93
N LEU A 182 -16.10 -10.27 7.77
CA LEU A 182 -14.65 -10.34 7.60
C LEU A 182 -14.32 -11.20 6.38
N VAL A 183 -13.54 -10.64 5.46
CA VAL A 183 -13.08 -11.33 4.25
C VAL A 183 -11.56 -11.46 4.17
N GLY A 184 -10.82 -10.54 4.79
CA GLY A 184 -9.36 -10.57 4.70
C GLY A 184 -8.66 -9.57 5.61
N ALA A 185 -7.42 -9.30 5.27
CA ALA A 185 -6.57 -8.33 5.94
C ALA A 185 -5.66 -7.61 4.93
N MET A 186 -5.11 -6.49 5.35
CA MET A 186 -4.13 -5.71 4.61
C MET A 186 -2.93 -5.43 5.50
N TYR A 187 -1.74 -5.69 4.97
CA TYR A 187 -0.48 -5.27 5.56
C TYR A 187 0.06 -4.03 4.86
N THR A 188 0.90 -3.28 5.58
CA THR A 188 1.49 -2.05 5.05
C THR A 188 3.00 -2.00 5.27
N MET A 189 3.68 -1.26 4.39
CA MET A 189 5.09 -0.92 4.55
C MET A 189 5.32 0.56 4.20
N PRO A 190 6.35 1.20 4.77
CA PRO A 190 6.68 2.57 4.39
C PRO A 190 6.90 2.71 2.89
N LYS A 191 6.47 3.83 2.30
CA LYS A 191 6.60 4.08 0.85
C LYS A 191 8.02 4.00 0.29
N ARG A 192 9.04 4.11 1.17
CA ARG A 192 10.48 3.99 0.83
C ARG A 192 11.01 2.55 0.91
N ALA A 193 10.18 1.58 1.29
CA ALA A 193 10.60 0.18 1.35
C ALA A 193 11.01 -0.31 -0.03
N THR A 194 12.08 -1.10 -0.09
CA THR A 194 12.54 -1.75 -1.33
C THR A 194 11.73 -3.02 -1.59
N GLU A 195 11.78 -3.52 -2.82
CA GLU A 195 11.10 -4.79 -3.16
C GLU A 195 11.64 -5.96 -2.34
N GLU A 196 12.92 -5.97 -1.97
CA GLU A 196 13.51 -6.99 -1.10
C GLU A 196 12.88 -6.95 0.29
N GLN A 197 12.70 -5.75 0.86
CA GLN A 197 12.04 -5.57 2.15
C GLN A 197 10.55 -5.97 2.10
N LEU A 198 9.88 -5.73 0.98
CA LEU A 198 8.50 -6.20 0.76
C LEU A 198 8.46 -7.72 0.65
N ASN A 199 9.40 -8.31 -0.11
CA ASN A 199 9.54 -9.76 -0.27
C ASN A 199 9.83 -10.48 1.05
N GLU A 200 10.58 -9.87 1.97
CA GLU A 200 10.80 -10.39 3.32
C GLU A 200 9.52 -10.49 4.15
N ARG A 201 8.50 -9.70 3.85
CA ARG A 201 7.20 -9.72 4.55
C ARG A 201 6.25 -10.72 3.91
N VAL A 202 5.83 -10.45 2.69
CA VAL A 202 4.99 -11.34 1.89
C VAL A 202 5.68 -11.56 0.55
N PRO A 203 5.95 -12.82 0.13
CA PRO A 203 6.72 -13.10 -1.06
C PRO A 203 6.10 -12.47 -2.32
N LEU A 204 6.95 -11.82 -3.14
CA LEU A 204 6.54 -11.22 -4.41
C LEU A 204 6.20 -12.25 -5.49
N SER A 205 6.49 -13.52 -5.24
CA SER A 205 6.11 -14.64 -6.10
C SER A 205 4.64 -15.05 -5.92
N VAL A 206 4.01 -14.70 -4.78
CA VAL A 206 2.60 -15.05 -4.51
C VAL A 206 1.70 -13.83 -4.42
N ALA A 207 2.24 -12.64 -4.14
CA ALA A 207 1.45 -11.42 -3.94
C ALA A 207 2.10 -10.20 -4.58
N ASN A 208 1.29 -9.29 -5.09
CA ASN A 208 1.74 -8.00 -5.58
C ASN A 208 1.48 -6.92 -4.53
N TRP A 209 2.55 -6.31 -4.02
CA TRP A 209 2.44 -5.09 -3.27
C TRP A 209 2.11 -3.92 -4.20
N HIS A 210 1.30 -2.99 -3.73
CA HIS A 210 0.91 -1.82 -4.51
C HIS A 210 0.99 -0.53 -3.71
N LEU A 211 1.24 0.57 -4.43
CA LEU A 211 1.17 1.95 -3.95
C LEU A 211 0.08 2.68 -4.71
N HIS A 212 -0.66 3.54 -4.04
CA HIS A 212 -1.51 4.50 -4.72
C HIS A 212 -0.71 5.74 -5.12
N THR A 213 -0.75 6.06 -6.42
CA THR A 213 0.04 7.12 -7.03
C THR A 213 -0.82 8.11 -7.79
N ASN A 214 -0.26 9.27 -8.10
CA ASN A 214 -0.85 10.27 -9.01
C ASN A 214 -2.26 10.71 -8.62
N LEU A 215 -2.54 10.85 -7.33
CA LEU A 215 -3.86 11.23 -6.86
C LEU A 215 -4.06 12.73 -6.94
N CYS A 216 -5.11 13.17 -7.62
CA CYS A 216 -5.61 14.53 -7.55
C CYS A 216 -6.82 14.61 -6.61
N MET A 217 -6.71 15.40 -5.55
CA MET A 217 -7.82 15.67 -4.63
C MET A 217 -8.39 17.06 -4.85
N PRO A 218 -9.71 17.24 -4.84
CA PRO A 218 -10.30 18.57 -4.91
C PRO A 218 -9.91 19.37 -3.68
N SER A 219 -9.77 20.70 -3.87
CA SER A 219 -9.55 21.62 -2.75
C SER A 219 -10.73 21.59 -1.76
N ALA A 220 -10.50 22.00 -0.52
CA ALA A 220 -11.49 21.85 0.55
C ALA A 220 -12.85 22.53 0.24
N ASN A 221 -12.82 23.66 -0.43
CA ASN A 221 -14.01 24.41 -0.85
C ASN A 221 -14.76 23.75 -2.03
N GLN A 222 -14.09 22.93 -2.83
CA GLN A 222 -14.67 22.23 -3.99
C GLN A 222 -15.23 20.86 -3.63
N ARG A 223 -14.86 20.25 -2.50
CA ARG A 223 -15.17 18.84 -2.15
C ARG A 223 -16.64 18.48 -2.21
N ARG A 224 -17.53 19.40 -1.84
CA ARG A 224 -18.99 19.13 -1.83
C ARG A 224 -19.57 18.93 -3.22
N ASN A 225 -19.02 19.63 -4.22
CA ASN A 225 -19.51 19.65 -5.59
C ASN A 225 -18.44 19.13 -6.56
N ALA A 226 -17.44 18.38 -6.05
CA ALA A 226 -16.36 17.88 -6.88
C ALA A 226 -16.89 16.84 -7.89
N ASP A 227 -16.38 16.97 -9.10
CA ASP A 227 -16.58 15.95 -10.13
C ASP A 227 -15.63 14.76 -9.84
N TRP A 228 -16.15 13.76 -9.13
CA TRP A 228 -15.38 12.57 -8.75
C TRP A 228 -15.02 11.65 -9.92
N THR A 229 -15.44 11.97 -11.15
CA THR A 229 -14.90 11.33 -12.36
C THR A 229 -13.51 11.88 -12.72
N LYS A 230 -13.15 13.06 -12.18
CA LYS A 230 -11.84 13.70 -12.37
C LYS A 230 -10.91 13.52 -11.19
N PHE A 231 -11.45 13.50 -9.96
CA PHE A 231 -10.69 13.47 -8.71
C PHE A 231 -10.76 12.08 -8.03
N GLY A 232 -9.80 11.83 -7.15
CA GLY A 232 -9.75 10.61 -6.34
C GLY A 232 -9.03 9.45 -7.02
N LEU A 233 -9.07 8.27 -6.39
CA LEU A 233 -8.37 7.06 -6.84
C LEU A 233 -8.88 6.49 -8.18
N ARG A 234 -10.05 6.91 -8.61
CA ARG A 234 -10.65 6.52 -9.90
C ARG A 234 -10.82 7.71 -10.83
N GLY A 235 -10.25 8.86 -10.46
CA GLY A 235 -10.36 10.08 -11.24
C GLY A 235 -9.53 10.01 -12.53
N SER A 236 -9.91 10.79 -13.52
CA SER A 236 -9.18 10.85 -14.80
C SER A 236 -7.91 11.74 -14.74
N ILE A 237 -7.73 12.53 -13.68
CA ILE A 237 -6.58 13.43 -13.52
C ILE A 237 -5.43 12.66 -12.88
N THR A 238 -4.36 12.47 -13.64
CA THR A 238 -3.19 11.66 -13.26
C THR A 238 -1.87 12.44 -13.25
N THR A 239 -1.89 13.73 -13.59
CA THR A 239 -0.68 14.57 -13.61
C THR A 239 -0.83 15.80 -12.71
N GLN A 240 0.30 16.32 -12.26
CA GLN A 240 0.34 17.50 -11.41
C GLN A 240 -0.21 18.73 -12.11
N GLU A 241 0.11 18.92 -13.39
CA GLU A 241 -0.31 20.04 -14.20
C GLU A 241 -1.84 20.05 -14.40
N ALA A 242 -2.41 18.90 -14.78
CA ALA A 242 -3.85 18.76 -14.92
C ALA A 242 -4.58 18.94 -13.58
N CYS A 243 -3.99 18.46 -12.48
CA CYS A 243 -4.54 18.64 -11.15
C CYS A 243 -4.56 20.12 -10.73
N ALA A 244 -3.47 20.84 -10.98
CA ALA A 244 -3.39 22.29 -10.73
C ALA A 244 -4.39 23.08 -11.58
N ALA A 245 -4.52 22.74 -12.88
CA ALA A 245 -5.50 23.36 -13.77
C ALA A 245 -6.95 23.13 -13.31
N ALA A 246 -7.23 21.99 -12.67
CA ALA A 246 -8.53 21.68 -12.07
C ALA A 246 -8.73 22.29 -10.67
N GLY A 247 -7.77 23.07 -10.15
CA GLY A 247 -7.80 23.65 -8.80
C GLY A 247 -7.66 22.63 -7.68
N GLY A 248 -7.15 21.44 -8.00
CA GLY A 248 -6.93 20.36 -7.05
C GLY A 248 -5.56 20.39 -6.37
N ARG A 249 -5.37 19.47 -5.45
CA ARG A 249 -4.09 19.18 -4.80
C ARG A 249 -3.56 17.83 -5.27
N PHE A 250 -2.39 17.83 -5.88
CA PHE A 250 -1.74 16.62 -6.38
C PHE A 250 -0.95 15.93 -5.27
N HIS A 251 -1.07 14.60 -5.22
CA HIS A 251 -0.32 13.73 -4.35
C HIS A 251 0.36 12.66 -5.20
N PRO A 252 1.69 12.75 -5.42
CA PRO A 252 2.41 11.77 -6.24
C PRO A 252 2.35 10.35 -5.66
N VAL A 253 2.35 10.23 -4.35
CA VAL A 253 2.16 8.96 -3.61
C VAL A 253 1.35 9.24 -2.36
N ILE A 254 0.31 8.45 -2.12
CA ILE A 254 -0.44 8.45 -0.86
C ILE A 254 -0.26 7.11 -0.14
N PHE A 255 -0.25 7.16 1.19
CA PHE A 255 -0.02 5.99 2.06
C PHE A 255 1.38 5.35 1.86
N GLY A 256 1.54 4.11 2.29
CA GLY A 256 2.69 3.25 2.03
C GLY A 256 2.34 2.14 1.04
N TRP A 257 3.25 1.20 0.88
CA TRP A 257 2.98 -0.06 0.20
C TRP A 257 1.91 -0.83 0.93
N MET A 258 1.04 -1.50 0.19
CA MET A 258 -0.05 -2.30 0.69
C MET A 258 -0.10 -3.64 -0.01
N VAL A 259 -0.48 -4.69 0.73
CA VAL A 259 -0.78 -6.01 0.19
C VAL A 259 -2.01 -6.57 0.89
N HIS A 260 -2.94 -7.12 0.12
CA HIS A 260 -4.14 -7.78 0.62
C HIS A 260 -3.93 -9.27 0.75
N VAL A 261 -4.54 -9.88 1.76
CA VAL A 261 -4.55 -11.33 1.96
C VAL A 261 -5.95 -11.75 2.40
N TYR A 262 -6.55 -12.68 1.66
CA TYR A 262 -7.90 -13.21 1.90
C TYR A 262 -7.80 -14.66 2.39
N PRO A 263 -7.55 -14.88 3.68
CA PRO A 263 -7.13 -16.18 4.21
C PRO A 263 -8.23 -17.25 4.17
N TYR A 264 -9.45 -16.90 3.80
CA TYR A 264 -10.60 -17.80 3.72
C TYR A 264 -10.89 -18.29 2.30
N GLU A 265 -10.14 -17.80 1.32
CA GLU A 265 -10.21 -18.24 -0.07
C GLU A 265 -9.54 -19.61 -0.28
N ASP A 266 -9.87 -20.26 -1.39
CA ASP A 266 -9.57 -21.67 -1.68
C ASP A 266 -8.32 -21.89 -2.55
N SER A 267 -7.79 -20.84 -3.17
CA SER A 267 -6.58 -20.90 -4.00
C SER A 267 -5.59 -19.79 -3.67
N SER A 268 -4.29 -20.02 -3.92
CA SER A 268 -3.23 -19.04 -3.69
C SER A 268 -3.50 -17.74 -4.44
N GLU A 269 -3.96 -17.83 -5.68
CA GLU A 269 -4.29 -16.67 -6.51
C GLU A 269 -5.38 -15.79 -5.90
N LYS A 270 -6.42 -16.42 -5.30
CA LYS A 270 -7.49 -15.70 -4.63
C LYS A 270 -7.07 -15.20 -3.25
N ILE A 271 -6.27 -15.99 -2.53
CA ILE A 271 -5.76 -15.59 -1.21
C ILE A 271 -4.94 -14.30 -1.30
N PHE A 272 -4.11 -14.17 -2.33
CA PHE A 272 -3.23 -13.01 -2.52
C PHE A 272 -3.70 -12.05 -3.63
N ALA A 273 -4.97 -12.10 -3.98
CA ALA A 273 -5.56 -11.19 -4.95
C ALA A 273 -5.56 -9.73 -4.45
N MET A 274 -5.55 -8.78 -5.39
CA MET A 274 -5.68 -7.37 -5.05
C MET A 274 -7.05 -7.00 -4.49
N HIS A 275 -8.08 -7.72 -4.91
CA HIS A 275 -9.45 -7.53 -4.47
C HIS A 275 -10.09 -8.89 -4.21
N HIS A 276 -11.01 -8.93 -3.26
CA HIS A 276 -11.79 -10.12 -2.99
C HIS A 276 -12.65 -10.47 -4.22
N HIS A 277 -12.57 -11.73 -4.64
CA HIS A 277 -13.44 -12.26 -5.70
C HIS A 277 -14.81 -12.63 -5.10
N ASP A 278 -15.89 -12.25 -5.80
CA ASP A 278 -17.27 -12.66 -5.49
C ASP A 278 -17.60 -14.02 -6.09
#